data_abe425c93ae5da60528dd0a578e304cd
#
_entry.id   abe425c93ae5da60528dd0a578e304cd
#
_cell.length_a   1.000
_cell.length_b   1.000
_cell.length_c   1.000
_cell.angle_alpha   90.00
_cell.angle_beta   90.00
_cell.angle_gamma   90.00
#
_symmetry.space_group_name_H-M   'P 1'
#
loop_
_entity.id
_entity.type
_entity.pdbx_description
1 polymer ?
#
loop_
_entity_poly.entity_id
_entity_poly.type
_entity_poly.pdbx_seq_one_letter_code
_entity_poly.pdbx_strand_id
1 'polypeptide(L)'
;MKSPNLFSTNSLLILCLLVASNVLAAPFAYVPNEKSGTLSVIDTETDSVVAEIKAGDKPRGLAVSKDGKTLYVSDQPNNVLVKVDLENRVASGTVELGESPEGVSISPDGKWVVAASEISNSVNFVATDTNKKIFAVKTKGKNPEHAVFSPDGKWLYVSAEEADRVDVIDVSKRKQVGSVKVGERPRGIAFLPNSKVAYVASEIASMVYAIDVKTKKVIKQIKTGNFCNGVTASPDGKRVYISNGKDGTVSAIDTSDNTVIATITVGKRPWNMAITPDSKKLYVANGRSNSVSVIDTEKLQVSSEIKVGEIPWGVVIFR
;
A
#
# COMPACT_ATOMS: atom_id res chain seq x y z
N MET A 1 -61.25 40.85 51.87
CA MET A 1 -61.27 40.06 50.70
C MET A 1 -59.79 39.91 50.24
N LYS A 2 -59.24 38.71 50.36
CA LYS A 2 -57.82 38.39 50.07
C LYS A 2 -57.74 37.83 48.67
N SER A 3 -56.92 38.43 47.83
CA SER A 3 -56.51 37.91 46.50
C SER A 3 -55.45 36.83 46.64
N PRO A 4 -55.47 35.74 45.88
CA PRO A 4 -54.43 34.73 45.91
C PRO A 4 -53.26 35.07 44.91
N ASN A 5 -52.03 34.91 45.39
CA ASN A 5 -50.79 34.99 44.61
C ASN A 5 -50.69 33.75 43.68
N LEU A 6 -50.47 34.00 42.38
CA LEU A 6 -50.01 33.01 41.42
C LEU A 6 -48.50 32.93 41.46
N PHE A 7 -47.95 31.79 41.87
CA PHE A 7 -46.55 31.43 41.67
C PHE A 7 -46.38 30.88 40.27
N SER A 8 -45.59 31.57 39.43
CA SER A 8 -45.12 31.10 38.15
C SER A 8 -43.88 30.25 38.34
N THR A 9 -43.96 28.96 38.12
CA THR A 9 -42.79 28.05 38.03
C THR A 9 -42.24 28.05 36.63
N ASN A 10 -41.13 28.76 36.42
CA ASN A 10 -40.32 28.66 35.19
C ASN A 10 -39.54 27.35 35.23
N SER A 11 -40.00 26.35 34.48
CA SER A 11 -39.22 25.14 34.19
C SER A 11 -38.21 25.43 33.11
N LEU A 12 -36.93 25.51 33.48
CA LEU A 12 -35.81 25.64 32.58
C LEU A 12 -35.54 24.24 31.95
N LEU A 13 -35.96 24.04 30.72
CA LEU A 13 -35.65 22.83 29.93
C LEU A 13 -34.17 22.94 29.46
N ILE A 14 -33.26 22.24 30.15
CA ILE A 14 -31.87 22.09 29.68
C ILE A 14 -31.86 21.06 28.54
N LEU A 15 -31.79 21.54 27.31
CA LEU A 15 -31.61 20.72 26.12
C LEU A 15 -30.13 20.29 26.03
N CYS A 16 -29.81 19.10 26.55
CA CYS A 16 -28.51 18.47 26.32
C CYS A 16 -28.38 18.11 24.82
N LEU A 17 -27.73 18.94 24.05
CA LEU A 17 -27.23 18.57 22.72
C LEU A 17 -26.15 17.49 22.87
N LEU A 18 -26.52 16.23 22.68
CA LEU A 18 -25.56 15.14 22.43
C LEU A 18 -24.92 15.42 21.08
N VAL A 19 -23.75 16.06 21.08
CA VAL A 19 -22.87 16.07 19.93
C VAL A 19 -22.35 14.64 19.79
N ALA A 20 -23.00 13.87 18.93
CA ALA A 20 -22.44 12.61 18.46
C ALA A 20 -21.16 12.94 17.68
N SER A 21 -20.02 12.96 18.35
CA SER A 21 -18.72 12.91 17.69
C SER A 21 -18.71 11.59 16.90
N ASN A 22 -18.76 11.68 15.59
CA ASN A 22 -18.39 10.56 14.73
C ASN A 22 -16.92 10.24 15.04
N VAL A 23 -16.70 9.37 15.99
CA VAL A 23 -15.41 8.73 16.20
C VAL A 23 -15.25 7.85 14.95
N LEU A 24 -14.53 8.37 13.94
CA LEU A 24 -14.09 7.54 12.82
C LEU A 24 -13.28 6.42 13.44
N ALA A 25 -13.75 5.19 13.25
CA ALA A 25 -12.98 4.02 13.69
C ALA A 25 -11.54 4.14 13.16
N ALA A 26 -10.58 3.79 13.98
CA ALA A 26 -9.17 3.77 13.56
C ALA A 26 -9.02 2.88 12.31
N PRO A 27 -8.16 3.25 11.36
CA PRO A 27 -7.93 2.44 10.18
C PRO A 27 -7.31 1.09 10.58
N PHE A 28 -7.66 0.03 9.84
CA PHE A 28 -7.00 -1.27 9.99
C PHE A 28 -5.83 -1.40 9.02
N ALA A 29 -4.76 -2.05 9.47
CA ALA A 29 -3.67 -2.50 8.63
C ALA A 29 -3.80 -4.01 8.38
N TYR A 30 -3.69 -4.41 7.10
CA TYR A 30 -3.76 -5.80 6.66
C TYR A 30 -2.39 -6.23 6.19
N VAL A 31 -1.90 -7.36 6.71
CA VAL A 31 -0.54 -7.87 6.49
C VAL A 31 -0.63 -9.29 5.94
N PRO A 32 -0.22 -9.54 4.68
CA PRO A 32 -0.19 -10.89 4.12
C PRO A 32 1.02 -11.65 4.66
N ASN A 33 0.76 -12.79 5.26
CA ASN A 33 1.76 -13.70 5.80
C ASN A 33 1.99 -14.83 4.78
N GLU A 34 2.97 -14.66 3.91
CA GLU A 34 3.17 -15.51 2.73
C GLU A 34 3.22 -17.00 3.08
N LYS A 35 4.02 -17.38 4.10
CA LYS A 35 4.21 -18.77 4.46
C LYS A 35 3.07 -19.33 5.33
N SER A 36 2.39 -18.48 6.09
CA SER A 36 1.23 -18.89 6.89
C SER A 36 -0.05 -19.05 6.06
N GLY A 37 -0.12 -18.44 4.87
CA GLY A 37 -1.34 -18.40 4.06
C GLY A 37 -2.47 -17.59 4.70
N THR A 38 -2.13 -16.60 5.54
CA THR A 38 -3.07 -15.79 6.30
C THR A 38 -2.83 -14.30 6.10
N LEU A 39 -3.81 -13.50 6.53
CA LEU A 39 -3.66 -12.07 6.74
C LEU A 39 -3.76 -11.79 8.22
N SER A 40 -2.81 -11.06 8.79
CA SER A 40 -2.99 -10.45 10.11
C SER A 40 -3.70 -9.11 9.95
N VAL A 41 -4.73 -8.88 10.77
CA VAL A 41 -5.48 -7.61 10.85
C VAL A 41 -5.00 -6.86 12.08
N ILE A 42 -4.42 -5.70 11.90
CA ILE A 42 -3.87 -4.85 12.97
C ILE A 42 -4.78 -3.64 13.16
N ASP A 43 -5.22 -3.42 14.37
CA ASP A 43 -5.85 -2.16 14.79
C ASP A 43 -4.74 -1.10 14.95
N THR A 44 -4.85 0.00 14.19
CA THR A 44 -3.80 1.03 14.19
C THR A 44 -3.90 2.02 15.36
N GLU A 45 -4.96 1.98 16.15
CA GLU A 45 -5.05 2.74 17.39
C GLU A 45 -4.22 2.07 18.49
N THR A 46 -4.38 0.75 18.62
CA THR A 46 -3.74 -0.04 19.68
C THR A 46 -2.43 -0.71 19.27
N ASP A 47 -2.09 -0.69 17.97
CA ASP A 47 -0.94 -1.40 17.38
C ASP A 47 -0.92 -2.89 17.74
N SER A 48 -2.09 -3.54 17.68
CA SER A 48 -2.25 -4.95 18.05
C SER A 48 -2.99 -5.75 16.97
N VAL A 49 -2.64 -7.04 16.83
CA VAL A 49 -3.37 -7.97 15.95
C VAL A 49 -4.72 -8.29 16.59
N VAL A 50 -5.81 -8.01 15.87
CA VAL A 50 -7.19 -8.21 16.31
C VAL A 50 -7.89 -9.37 15.59
N ALA A 51 -7.33 -9.84 14.47
CA ALA A 51 -7.84 -10.99 13.75
C ALA A 51 -6.77 -11.60 12.83
N GLU A 52 -6.98 -12.87 12.46
CA GLU A 52 -6.31 -13.52 11.34
C GLU A 52 -7.35 -14.07 10.36
N ILE A 53 -7.08 -13.95 9.06
CA ILE A 53 -7.97 -14.36 7.98
C ILE A 53 -7.20 -15.28 7.04
N LYS A 54 -7.73 -16.47 6.73
CA LYS A 54 -7.17 -17.34 5.70
C LYS A 54 -7.36 -16.69 4.32
N ALA A 55 -6.27 -16.52 3.54
CA ALA A 55 -6.30 -15.74 2.31
C ALA A 55 -5.47 -16.35 1.15
N GLY A 56 -5.44 -17.65 1.05
CA GLY A 56 -4.71 -18.38 0.01
C GLY A 56 -3.58 -19.23 0.58
N ASP A 57 -2.69 -19.68 -0.31
CA ASP A 57 -1.52 -20.49 0.06
C ASP A 57 -0.25 -19.65 0.24
N LYS A 58 -0.07 -18.62 -0.61
CA LYS A 58 1.02 -17.65 -0.53
C LYS A 58 0.52 -16.24 -0.84
N PRO A 59 -0.22 -15.59 0.09
CA PRO A 59 -0.70 -14.24 -0.09
C PRO A 59 0.45 -13.23 -0.13
N ARG A 60 0.45 -12.32 -1.12
CA ARG A 60 1.50 -11.31 -1.31
C ARG A 60 0.93 -9.89 -1.47
N GLY A 61 0.68 -9.45 -2.70
CA GLY A 61 0.18 -8.12 -3.00
C GLY A 61 -1.24 -7.90 -2.52
N LEU A 62 -1.54 -6.70 -2.03
CA LEU A 62 -2.81 -6.33 -1.42
C LEU A 62 -3.37 -5.03 -2.02
N ALA A 63 -4.69 -4.97 -2.19
CA ALA A 63 -5.41 -3.71 -2.43
C ALA A 63 -6.81 -3.76 -1.84
N VAL A 64 -7.24 -2.69 -1.16
CA VAL A 64 -8.60 -2.56 -0.62
C VAL A 64 -9.48 -1.84 -1.62
N SER A 65 -10.72 -2.31 -1.80
CA SER A 65 -11.72 -1.63 -2.62
C SER A 65 -12.03 -0.23 -2.06
N LYS A 66 -12.44 0.69 -2.95
CA LYS A 66 -12.69 2.09 -2.57
C LYS A 66 -13.78 2.27 -1.51
N ASP A 67 -14.72 1.33 -1.44
CA ASP A 67 -15.79 1.30 -0.44
C ASP A 67 -15.36 0.62 0.87
N GLY A 68 -14.14 0.10 0.96
CA GLY A 68 -13.59 -0.57 2.14
C GLY A 68 -14.17 -1.95 2.44
N LYS A 69 -14.93 -2.55 1.53
CA LYS A 69 -15.64 -3.81 1.80
C LYS A 69 -14.88 -5.05 1.35
N THR A 70 -14.03 -4.92 0.34
CA THR A 70 -13.29 -6.04 -0.25
C THR A 70 -11.80 -5.78 -0.22
N LEU A 71 -11.04 -6.74 0.28
CA LEU A 71 -9.59 -6.79 0.10
C LEU A 71 -9.26 -7.80 -0.99
N TYR A 72 -8.45 -7.38 -1.94
CA TYR A 72 -7.93 -8.20 -3.01
C TYR A 72 -6.50 -8.62 -2.69
N VAL A 73 -6.20 -9.91 -2.78
CA VAL A 73 -4.91 -10.50 -2.38
C VAL A 73 -4.40 -11.40 -3.49
N SER A 74 -3.19 -11.18 -4.00
CA SER A 74 -2.57 -12.13 -4.93
C SER A 74 -2.17 -13.40 -4.18
N ASP A 75 -2.54 -14.56 -4.76
CA ASP A 75 -2.11 -15.89 -4.30
C ASP A 75 -1.27 -16.54 -5.39
N GLN A 76 0.04 -16.48 -5.20
CA GLN A 76 1.03 -16.78 -6.24
C GLN A 76 0.91 -18.19 -6.81
N PRO A 77 0.90 -19.29 -6.01
CA PRO A 77 0.93 -20.64 -6.57
C PRO A 77 -0.38 -21.05 -7.26
N ASN A 78 -1.48 -20.41 -6.88
CA ASN A 78 -2.78 -20.70 -7.44
C ASN A 78 -3.14 -19.80 -8.63
N ASN A 79 -2.31 -18.81 -8.96
CA ASN A 79 -2.53 -17.87 -10.07
C ASN A 79 -3.85 -17.12 -9.98
N VAL A 80 -4.27 -16.76 -8.78
CA VAL A 80 -5.54 -16.08 -8.53
C VAL A 80 -5.38 -14.79 -7.72
N LEU A 81 -6.41 -13.98 -7.80
CA LEU A 81 -6.69 -12.90 -6.87
C LEU A 81 -7.77 -13.39 -5.91
N VAL A 82 -7.42 -13.60 -4.66
CA VAL A 82 -8.36 -13.95 -3.58
C VAL A 82 -9.10 -12.68 -3.17
N LYS A 83 -10.42 -12.77 -3.06
CA LYS A 83 -11.26 -11.72 -2.50
C LYS A 83 -11.55 -12.04 -1.05
N VAL A 84 -11.37 -11.06 -0.18
CA VAL A 84 -11.71 -11.15 1.24
C VAL A 84 -12.80 -10.14 1.56
N ASP A 85 -13.90 -10.61 2.11
CA ASP A 85 -14.93 -9.77 2.70
C ASP A 85 -14.40 -9.22 4.03
N LEU A 86 -14.25 -7.90 4.12
CA LEU A 86 -13.67 -7.26 5.29
C LEU A 86 -14.66 -7.10 6.44
N GLU A 87 -15.96 -7.09 6.16
CA GLU A 87 -17.00 -7.06 7.21
C GLU A 87 -17.06 -8.40 7.95
N ASN A 88 -17.11 -9.50 7.18
CA ASN A 88 -17.20 -10.85 7.72
C ASN A 88 -15.82 -11.48 8.01
N ARG A 89 -14.73 -10.85 7.56
CA ARG A 89 -13.34 -11.32 7.71
C ARG A 89 -13.12 -12.73 7.17
N VAL A 90 -13.60 -12.98 5.96
CA VAL A 90 -13.56 -14.30 5.31
C VAL A 90 -13.26 -14.19 3.82
N ALA A 91 -12.53 -15.16 3.26
CA ALA A 91 -12.36 -15.27 1.81
C ALA A 91 -13.72 -15.51 1.15
N SER A 92 -14.08 -14.69 0.15
CA SER A 92 -15.39 -14.66 -0.50
C SER A 92 -15.36 -15.10 -1.97
N GLY A 93 -14.21 -15.55 -2.46
CA GLY A 93 -14.03 -16.07 -3.82
C GLY A 93 -12.70 -15.70 -4.44
N THR A 94 -12.50 -16.11 -5.69
CA THR A 94 -11.26 -15.88 -6.42
C THR A 94 -11.52 -15.36 -7.83
N VAL A 95 -10.50 -14.71 -8.41
CA VAL A 95 -10.47 -14.30 -9.84
C VAL A 95 -9.19 -14.84 -10.45
N GLU A 96 -9.29 -15.59 -11.54
CA GLU A 96 -8.13 -16.11 -12.27
C GLU A 96 -7.29 -14.96 -12.86
N LEU A 97 -5.98 -15.07 -12.71
CA LEU A 97 -4.99 -14.12 -13.21
C LEU A 97 -4.04 -14.77 -14.23
N GLY A 98 -2.93 -14.12 -14.51
CA GLY A 98 -1.77 -14.73 -15.15
C GLY A 98 -0.88 -15.45 -14.14
N GLU A 99 0.11 -16.17 -14.63
CA GLU A 99 1.02 -16.96 -13.80
C GLU A 99 1.91 -16.10 -12.91
N SER A 100 2.05 -16.54 -11.65
CA SER A 100 2.86 -15.88 -10.60
C SER A 100 2.42 -14.44 -10.36
N PRO A 101 1.21 -14.19 -9.84
CA PRO A 101 0.76 -12.85 -9.48
C PRO A 101 1.48 -12.34 -8.23
N GLU A 102 1.97 -11.09 -8.30
CA GLU A 102 2.75 -10.41 -7.26
C GLU A 102 2.01 -9.16 -6.73
N GLY A 103 2.54 -7.99 -7.00
CA GLY A 103 2.00 -6.72 -6.54
C GLY A 103 0.60 -6.44 -7.07
N VAL A 104 -0.29 -6.00 -6.18
CA VAL A 104 -1.69 -5.65 -6.46
C VAL A 104 -1.91 -4.18 -6.15
N SER A 105 -2.63 -3.46 -7.00
CA SER A 105 -3.06 -2.09 -6.72
C SER A 105 -4.46 -1.82 -7.26
N ILE A 106 -5.09 -0.75 -6.74
CA ILE A 106 -6.42 -0.32 -7.17
C ILE A 106 -6.33 1.03 -7.87
N SER A 107 -7.15 1.22 -8.91
CA SER A 107 -7.24 2.51 -9.59
C SER A 107 -7.86 3.59 -8.67
N PRO A 108 -7.46 4.88 -8.82
CA PRO A 108 -7.98 5.96 -7.97
C PRO A 108 -9.51 6.14 -8.05
N ASP A 109 -10.12 5.79 -9.18
CA ASP A 109 -11.56 5.79 -9.34
C ASP A 109 -12.25 4.55 -8.75
N GLY A 110 -11.46 3.57 -8.31
CA GLY A 110 -11.93 2.33 -7.71
C GLY A 110 -12.49 1.30 -8.69
N LYS A 111 -12.42 1.53 -10.01
CA LYS A 111 -13.03 0.65 -11.02
C LYS A 111 -12.19 -0.58 -11.35
N TRP A 112 -10.87 -0.49 -11.14
CA TRP A 112 -9.92 -1.52 -11.53
C TRP A 112 -9.05 -1.94 -10.37
N VAL A 113 -8.91 -3.23 -10.18
CA VAL A 113 -7.79 -3.84 -9.47
C VAL A 113 -6.85 -4.41 -10.53
N VAL A 114 -5.57 -4.16 -10.37
CA VAL A 114 -4.54 -4.74 -11.24
C VAL A 114 -3.60 -5.62 -10.43
N ALA A 115 -3.12 -6.70 -11.07
CA ALA A 115 -2.08 -7.56 -10.54
C ALA A 115 -0.99 -7.75 -11.59
N ALA A 116 0.26 -7.54 -11.20
CA ALA A 116 1.42 -7.91 -11.99
C ALA A 116 1.59 -9.43 -11.94
N SER A 117 1.83 -10.06 -13.09
CA SER A 117 2.05 -11.52 -13.20
C SER A 117 3.40 -11.77 -13.84
N GLU A 118 4.36 -12.19 -13.02
CA GLU A 118 5.78 -12.31 -13.36
C GLU A 118 6.00 -13.23 -14.57
N ILE A 119 5.64 -14.50 -14.46
CA ILE A 119 5.90 -15.52 -15.49
C ILE A 119 5.14 -15.19 -16.76
N SER A 120 3.91 -14.71 -16.64
CA SER A 120 3.10 -14.29 -17.79
C SER A 120 3.57 -13.02 -18.45
N ASN A 121 4.49 -12.25 -17.87
CA ASN A 121 4.93 -10.94 -18.34
C ASN A 121 3.75 -10.03 -18.69
N SER A 122 2.81 -9.87 -17.76
CA SER A 122 1.59 -9.11 -18.00
C SER A 122 1.05 -8.45 -16.74
N VAL A 123 0.23 -7.42 -16.93
CA VAL A 123 -0.60 -6.84 -15.88
C VAL A 123 -2.05 -7.17 -16.19
N ASN A 124 -2.72 -7.85 -15.28
CA ASN A 124 -4.11 -8.25 -15.38
C ASN A 124 -5.01 -7.17 -14.78
N PHE A 125 -6.09 -6.81 -15.50
CA PHE A 125 -7.07 -5.82 -15.07
C PHE A 125 -8.37 -6.54 -14.70
N VAL A 126 -8.77 -6.39 -13.44
CA VAL A 126 -10.00 -6.93 -12.86
C VAL A 126 -10.96 -5.78 -12.58
N ALA A 127 -12.17 -5.86 -13.11
CA ALA A 127 -13.23 -4.89 -12.82
C ALA A 127 -13.82 -5.14 -11.44
N THR A 128 -13.90 -4.10 -10.60
CA THR A 128 -14.33 -4.22 -9.19
C THR A 128 -15.83 -4.45 -9.04
N ASP A 129 -16.64 -3.97 -9.99
CA ASP A 129 -18.10 -4.14 -10.00
C ASP A 129 -18.54 -5.58 -10.31
N THR A 130 -17.85 -6.23 -11.23
CA THR A 130 -18.16 -7.60 -11.67
C THR A 130 -17.23 -8.65 -11.05
N ASN A 131 -16.11 -8.24 -10.47
CA ASN A 131 -15.04 -9.13 -10.01
C ASN A 131 -14.55 -10.10 -11.09
N LYS A 132 -14.44 -9.62 -12.34
CA LYS A 132 -13.96 -10.41 -13.49
C LYS A 132 -12.71 -9.79 -14.08
N LYS A 133 -11.77 -10.64 -14.47
CA LYS A 133 -10.67 -10.21 -15.33
C LYS A 133 -11.22 -9.82 -16.71
N ILE A 134 -11.00 -8.59 -17.11
CA ILE A 134 -11.55 -8.04 -18.35
C ILE A 134 -10.50 -8.07 -19.46
N PHE A 135 -9.25 -7.74 -19.15
CA PHE A 135 -8.14 -7.80 -20.11
C PHE A 135 -6.80 -7.89 -19.37
N ALA A 136 -5.74 -8.16 -20.12
CA ALA A 136 -4.38 -8.06 -19.65
C ALA A 136 -3.53 -7.24 -20.64
N VAL A 137 -2.58 -6.48 -20.11
CA VAL A 137 -1.59 -5.76 -20.91
C VAL A 137 -0.26 -6.50 -20.80
N LYS A 138 0.26 -6.99 -21.92
CA LYS A 138 1.61 -7.56 -21.98
C LYS A 138 2.65 -6.47 -21.78
N THR A 139 3.61 -6.71 -20.90
CA THR A 139 4.76 -5.84 -20.66
C THR A 139 5.89 -6.22 -21.62
N LYS A 140 6.66 -5.23 -22.07
CA LYS A 140 7.89 -5.45 -22.83
C LYS A 140 9.07 -5.73 -21.90
N GLY A 141 9.00 -5.27 -20.66
CA GLY A 141 9.90 -5.66 -19.59
C GLY A 141 9.58 -7.05 -19.09
N LYS A 142 10.60 -7.76 -18.63
CA LYS A 142 10.46 -9.10 -18.08
C LYS A 142 10.26 -9.04 -16.57
N ASN A 143 9.51 -10.02 -16.07
CA ASN A 143 9.29 -10.23 -14.65
C ASN A 143 8.66 -9.01 -13.96
N PRO A 144 7.40 -8.63 -14.31
CA PRO A 144 6.73 -7.51 -13.68
C PRO A 144 6.38 -7.85 -12.22
N GLU A 145 6.88 -7.04 -11.29
CA GLU A 145 6.73 -7.25 -9.84
C GLU A 145 5.60 -6.39 -9.26
N HIS A 146 5.65 -5.08 -9.49
CA HIS A 146 4.64 -4.13 -9.02
C HIS A 146 4.03 -3.38 -10.18
N ALA A 147 2.72 -3.16 -10.10
CA ALA A 147 1.97 -2.31 -11.03
C ALA A 147 1.18 -1.29 -10.20
N VAL A 148 1.54 0.00 -10.31
CA VAL A 148 1.01 1.06 -9.46
C VAL A 148 0.42 2.18 -10.30
N PHE A 149 -0.83 2.56 -10.00
CA PHE A 149 -1.50 3.67 -10.67
C PHE A 149 -0.94 5.02 -10.22
N SER A 150 -0.82 5.96 -11.16
CA SER A 150 -0.68 7.36 -10.80
C SER A 150 -1.95 7.87 -10.11
N PRO A 151 -1.86 8.81 -9.14
CA PRO A 151 -3.02 9.34 -8.42
C PRO A 151 -4.10 9.96 -9.31
N ASP A 152 -3.74 10.46 -10.51
CA ASP A 152 -4.69 10.98 -11.51
C ASP A 152 -5.31 9.87 -12.39
N GLY A 153 -4.93 8.62 -12.19
CA GLY A 153 -5.45 7.43 -12.89
C GLY A 153 -5.04 7.31 -14.37
N LYS A 154 -4.17 8.18 -14.88
CA LYS A 154 -3.79 8.18 -16.31
C LYS A 154 -2.76 7.13 -16.64
N TRP A 155 -1.83 6.90 -15.71
CA TRP A 155 -0.68 6.03 -15.91
C TRP A 155 -0.69 4.86 -14.94
N LEU A 156 -0.17 3.73 -15.41
CA LEU A 156 0.21 2.61 -14.58
C LEU A 156 1.70 2.35 -14.81
N TYR A 157 2.50 2.48 -13.75
CA TYR A 157 3.93 2.18 -13.78
C TYR A 157 4.15 0.75 -13.31
N VAL A 158 4.96 0.01 -14.05
CA VAL A 158 5.21 -1.41 -13.80
C VAL A 158 6.71 -1.63 -13.67
N SER A 159 7.18 -2.07 -12.51
CA SER A 159 8.58 -2.47 -12.33
C SER A 159 8.84 -3.80 -13.06
N ALA A 160 9.85 -3.81 -13.93
CA ALA A 160 10.26 -4.97 -14.70
C ALA A 160 11.64 -5.43 -14.21
N GLU A 161 11.65 -6.38 -13.28
CA GLU A 161 12.83 -6.79 -12.53
C GLU A 161 14.02 -7.17 -13.39
N GLU A 162 13.78 -8.03 -14.39
CA GLU A 162 14.83 -8.56 -15.27
C GLU A 162 15.14 -7.67 -16.47
N ALA A 163 14.61 -6.43 -16.48
CA ALA A 163 14.81 -5.51 -17.60
C ALA A 163 15.33 -4.13 -17.16
N ASP A 164 15.65 -3.93 -15.87
CA ASP A 164 16.20 -2.72 -15.28
C ASP A 164 15.45 -1.45 -15.68
N ARG A 165 14.13 -1.54 -15.72
CA ARG A 165 13.26 -0.44 -16.13
C ARG A 165 11.88 -0.48 -15.51
N VAL A 166 11.20 0.64 -15.61
CA VAL A 166 9.77 0.77 -15.36
C VAL A 166 9.04 0.89 -16.68
N ASP A 167 8.12 -0.03 -16.96
CA ASP A 167 7.23 0.06 -18.11
C ASP A 167 6.08 1.00 -17.79
N VAL A 168 5.68 1.84 -18.76
CA VAL A 168 4.62 2.83 -18.62
C VAL A 168 3.43 2.44 -19.47
N ILE A 169 2.31 2.16 -18.82
CA ILE A 169 1.03 1.82 -19.47
C ILE A 169 0.12 3.05 -19.44
N ASP A 170 -0.44 3.42 -20.59
CA ASP A 170 -1.53 4.37 -20.71
C ASP A 170 -2.84 3.62 -20.40
N VAL A 171 -3.46 3.96 -19.26
CA VAL A 171 -4.66 3.26 -18.76
C VAL A 171 -5.82 3.40 -19.73
N SER A 172 -6.01 4.58 -20.32
CA SER A 172 -7.11 4.83 -21.27
C SER A 172 -6.94 4.05 -22.58
N LYS A 173 -5.70 3.88 -23.02
CA LYS A 173 -5.37 3.15 -24.26
C LYS A 173 -5.18 1.65 -24.03
N ARG A 174 -5.13 1.22 -22.77
CA ARG A 174 -4.92 -0.19 -22.39
C ARG A 174 -3.66 -0.79 -23.03
N LYS A 175 -2.58 -0.03 -23.11
CA LYS A 175 -1.33 -0.47 -23.73
C LYS A 175 -0.10 0.20 -23.13
N GLN A 176 1.03 -0.50 -23.20
CA GLN A 176 2.31 0.09 -22.86
C GLN A 176 2.69 1.13 -23.93
N VAL A 177 3.07 2.33 -23.49
CA VAL A 177 3.40 3.48 -24.36
C VAL A 177 4.85 3.93 -24.21
N GLY A 178 5.59 3.39 -23.25
CA GLY A 178 6.98 3.75 -23.00
C GLY A 178 7.60 2.94 -21.89
N SER A 179 8.84 3.28 -21.56
CA SER A 179 9.56 2.78 -20.40
C SER A 179 10.58 3.80 -19.92
N VAL A 180 10.98 3.69 -18.65
CA VAL A 180 12.03 4.50 -18.03
C VAL A 180 13.13 3.57 -17.56
N LYS A 181 14.36 3.74 -18.02
CA LYS A 181 15.52 2.98 -17.55
C LYS A 181 15.84 3.43 -16.11
N VAL A 182 16.03 2.47 -15.23
CA VAL A 182 16.43 2.65 -13.82
C VAL A 182 17.61 1.72 -13.51
N GLY A 183 17.88 1.49 -12.24
CA GLY A 183 18.93 0.55 -11.84
C GLY A 183 18.46 -0.90 -11.85
N GLU A 184 19.41 -1.78 -11.56
CA GLU A 184 19.22 -3.22 -11.56
C GLU A 184 18.18 -3.66 -10.54
N ARG A 185 17.23 -4.49 -11.00
CA ARG A 185 16.13 -5.10 -10.26
C ARG A 185 15.18 -4.10 -9.61
N PRO A 186 14.43 -3.33 -10.42
CA PRO A 186 13.40 -2.42 -9.90
C PRO A 186 12.26 -3.19 -9.20
N ARG A 187 11.85 -2.72 -8.04
CA ARG A 187 10.84 -3.29 -7.15
C ARG A 187 9.71 -2.31 -6.89
N GLY A 188 9.63 -1.81 -5.66
CA GLY A 188 8.58 -0.92 -5.20
C GLY A 188 8.50 0.39 -5.97
N ILE A 189 7.27 0.87 -6.15
CA ILE A 189 6.95 2.13 -6.82
C ILE A 189 5.96 2.90 -5.95
N ALA A 190 6.17 4.20 -5.79
CA ALA A 190 5.15 5.09 -5.24
C ALA A 190 5.13 6.41 -6.01
N PHE A 191 3.93 6.95 -6.24
CA PHE A 191 3.75 8.29 -6.77
C PHE A 191 3.55 9.29 -5.64
N LEU A 192 4.03 10.52 -5.81
CA LEU A 192 3.57 11.62 -4.98
C LEU A 192 2.08 11.91 -5.25
N PRO A 193 1.32 12.38 -4.24
CA PRO A 193 -0.12 12.62 -4.38
C PRO A 193 -0.50 13.57 -5.50
N ASN A 194 0.41 14.48 -5.87
CA ASN A 194 0.21 15.43 -6.96
C ASN A 194 0.44 14.84 -8.37
N SER A 195 0.73 13.55 -8.49
CA SER A 195 1.04 12.83 -9.75
C SER A 195 2.21 13.38 -10.57
N LYS A 196 3.09 14.21 -9.98
CA LYS A 196 4.20 14.82 -10.74
C LYS A 196 5.47 13.99 -10.72
N VAL A 197 5.73 13.28 -9.62
CA VAL A 197 6.95 12.47 -9.42
C VAL A 197 6.56 11.07 -8.97
N ALA A 198 7.24 10.07 -9.51
CA ALA A 198 7.22 8.69 -9.03
C ALA A 198 8.61 8.32 -8.51
N TYR A 199 8.65 7.55 -7.42
CA TYR A 199 9.89 6.99 -6.86
C TYR A 199 9.90 5.49 -7.08
N VAL A 200 11.04 4.96 -7.49
CA VAL A 200 11.26 3.54 -7.78
C VAL A 200 12.50 3.07 -7.07
N ALA A 201 12.38 2.03 -6.27
CA ALA A 201 13.53 1.36 -5.65
C ALA A 201 14.09 0.30 -6.59
N SER A 202 15.41 0.31 -6.81
CA SER A 202 16.14 -0.72 -7.55
C SER A 202 17.01 -1.52 -6.59
N GLU A 203 16.59 -2.77 -6.33
CA GLU A 203 17.06 -3.58 -5.21
C GLU A 203 18.56 -3.85 -5.27
N ILE A 204 19.05 -4.43 -6.36
CA ILE A 204 20.47 -4.79 -6.51
C ILE A 204 21.33 -3.52 -6.65
N ALA A 205 20.84 -2.52 -7.38
CA ALA A 205 21.51 -1.23 -7.49
C ALA A 205 21.60 -0.47 -6.16
N SER A 206 20.75 -0.80 -5.17
CA SER A 206 20.66 -0.09 -3.88
C SER A 206 20.46 1.43 -4.06
N MET A 207 19.60 1.78 -5.01
CA MET A 207 19.34 3.16 -5.44
C MET A 207 17.84 3.38 -5.62
N VAL A 208 17.39 4.58 -5.32
CA VAL A 208 16.03 5.06 -5.60
C VAL A 208 16.08 6.08 -6.74
N TYR A 209 15.16 5.95 -7.67
CA TYR A 209 15.05 6.81 -8.85
C TYR A 209 13.79 7.65 -8.74
N ALA A 210 13.94 8.98 -8.67
CA ALA A 210 12.84 9.92 -8.81
C ALA A 210 12.62 10.19 -10.30
N ILE A 211 11.38 9.99 -10.76
CA ILE A 211 10.99 10.07 -12.18
C ILE A 211 9.96 11.18 -12.33
N ASP A 212 10.21 12.13 -13.21
CA ASP A 212 9.19 13.10 -13.63
C ASP A 212 8.14 12.38 -14.50
N VAL A 213 6.90 12.37 -14.05
CA VAL A 213 5.81 11.61 -14.66
C VAL A 213 5.42 12.16 -16.03
N LYS A 214 5.51 13.47 -16.23
CA LYS A 214 5.17 14.13 -17.50
C LYS A 214 6.17 13.81 -18.59
N THR A 215 7.46 13.94 -18.28
CA THR A 215 8.55 13.72 -19.26
C THR A 215 9.01 12.27 -19.32
N LYS A 216 8.65 11.45 -18.31
CA LYS A 216 9.10 10.05 -18.17
C LYS A 216 10.64 9.94 -18.13
N LYS A 217 11.29 10.88 -17.44
CA LYS A 217 12.74 10.92 -17.27
C LYS A 217 13.11 10.85 -15.79
N VAL A 218 14.21 10.17 -15.50
CA VAL A 218 14.85 10.22 -14.18
C VAL A 218 15.35 11.64 -13.93
N ILE A 219 14.92 12.25 -12.83
CA ILE A 219 15.34 13.60 -12.40
C ILE A 219 16.32 13.57 -11.23
N LYS A 220 16.36 12.46 -10.49
CA LYS A 220 17.30 12.28 -9.38
C LYS A 220 17.56 10.78 -9.15
N GLN A 221 18.79 10.48 -8.76
CA GLN A 221 19.19 9.19 -8.21
C GLN A 221 19.57 9.41 -6.75
N ILE A 222 19.03 8.59 -5.85
CA ILE A 222 19.16 8.76 -4.41
C ILE A 222 19.72 7.46 -3.85
N LYS A 223 20.90 7.52 -3.23
CA LYS A 223 21.47 6.36 -2.55
C LYS A 223 20.77 6.17 -1.21
N THR A 224 20.28 4.95 -0.98
CA THR A 224 19.68 4.52 0.29
C THR A 224 20.49 3.36 0.88
N GLY A 225 19.90 2.59 1.78
CA GLY A 225 20.53 1.37 2.28
C GLY A 225 20.54 0.24 1.24
N ASN A 226 21.23 -0.85 1.58
CA ASN A 226 21.42 -1.98 0.68
C ASN A 226 20.14 -2.78 0.45
N PHE A 227 19.92 -3.23 -0.79
CA PHE A 227 18.76 -3.98 -1.23
C PHE A 227 17.45 -3.22 -0.93
N CYS A 228 17.38 -1.96 -1.39
CA CYS A 228 16.16 -1.17 -1.26
C CYS A 228 15.00 -1.82 -2.04
N ASN A 229 13.81 -1.88 -1.43
CA ASN A 229 12.70 -2.68 -1.94
C ASN A 229 11.38 -1.90 -1.98
N GLY A 230 10.64 -1.84 -0.87
CA GLY A 230 9.37 -1.13 -0.79
C GLY A 230 9.52 0.38 -0.82
N VAL A 231 8.55 1.05 -1.42
CA VAL A 231 8.49 2.52 -1.51
C VAL A 231 7.09 2.97 -1.07
N THR A 232 7.03 3.94 -0.15
CA THR A 232 5.77 4.51 0.33
C THR A 232 5.87 6.02 0.44
N ALA A 233 4.98 6.74 -0.25
CA ALA A 233 4.89 8.19 -0.15
C ALA A 233 3.91 8.60 0.95
N SER A 234 4.23 9.65 1.71
CA SER A 234 3.30 10.21 2.68
C SER A 234 2.12 10.89 1.99
N PRO A 235 0.90 10.84 2.57
CA PRO A 235 -0.29 11.49 2.02
C PRO A 235 -0.15 13.00 1.77
N ASP A 236 0.69 13.68 2.54
CA ASP A 236 1.00 15.10 2.34
C ASP A 236 2.07 15.35 1.26
N GLY A 237 2.68 14.29 0.73
CA GLY A 237 3.69 14.33 -0.31
C GLY A 237 5.05 14.87 0.11
N LYS A 238 5.29 15.09 1.41
CA LYS A 238 6.55 15.66 1.91
C LYS A 238 7.65 14.64 2.09
N ARG A 239 7.29 13.36 2.28
CA ARG A 239 8.25 12.29 2.54
C ARG A 239 8.00 11.07 1.68
N VAL A 240 9.08 10.37 1.37
CA VAL A 240 9.04 9.02 0.80
C VAL A 240 9.89 8.12 1.68
N TYR A 241 9.35 6.95 2.01
CA TYR A 241 10.02 5.95 2.85
C TYR A 241 10.43 4.77 1.99
N ILE A 242 11.65 4.27 2.22
CA ILE A 242 12.27 3.20 1.45
C ILE A 242 12.71 2.10 2.42
N SER A 243 12.24 0.88 2.25
CA SER A 243 12.76 -0.25 3.00
C SER A 243 14.08 -0.73 2.42
N ASN A 244 15.08 -1.00 3.27
CA ASN A 244 16.41 -1.49 2.89
C ASN A 244 16.55 -2.93 3.38
N GLY A 245 16.23 -3.88 2.50
CA GLY A 245 16.03 -5.28 2.86
C GLY A 245 17.26 -5.98 3.44
N LYS A 246 18.47 -5.65 3.02
CA LYS A 246 19.71 -6.25 3.55
C LYS A 246 20.14 -5.62 4.86
N ASP A 247 19.93 -4.32 5.02
CA ASP A 247 20.40 -3.58 6.19
C ASP A 247 19.42 -3.65 7.37
N GLY A 248 18.15 -4.07 7.14
CA GLY A 248 17.13 -4.06 8.20
C GLY A 248 16.76 -2.63 8.63
N THR A 249 16.67 -1.71 7.67
CA THR A 249 16.39 -0.30 7.95
C THR A 249 15.33 0.26 7.01
N VAL A 250 14.81 1.42 7.35
CA VAL A 250 13.98 2.27 6.49
C VAL A 250 14.65 3.63 6.33
N SER A 251 14.86 4.07 5.10
CA SER A 251 15.32 5.43 4.80
C SER A 251 14.13 6.35 4.61
N ALA A 252 14.12 7.52 5.27
CA ALA A 252 13.17 8.61 5.03
C ALA A 252 13.82 9.66 4.12
N ILE A 253 13.14 10.01 3.03
CA ILE A 253 13.58 10.99 2.03
C ILE A 253 12.68 12.21 2.12
N ASP A 254 13.26 13.40 2.18
CA ASP A 254 12.55 14.68 1.97
C ASP A 254 12.33 14.87 0.47
N THR A 255 11.09 15.09 0.06
CA THR A 255 10.73 15.21 -1.36
C THR A 255 11.03 16.59 -1.95
N SER A 256 11.32 17.59 -1.13
CA SER A 256 11.61 18.96 -1.59
C SER A 256 12.98 19.06 -2.27
N ASP A 257 13.96 18.29 -1.80
CA ASP A 257 15.34 18.27 -2.33
C ASP A 257 15.84 16.87 -2.69
N ASN A 258 15.05 15.84 -2.38
CA ASN A 258 15.37 14.44 -2.60
C ASN A 258 16.61 13.97 -1.79
N THR A 259 16.73 14.39 -0.54
CA THR A 259 17.78 13.96 0.38
C THR A 259 17.26 12.96 1.40
N VAL A 260 18.13 12.01 1.81
CA VAL A 260 17.85 11.11 2.93
C VAL A 260 18.03 11.88 4.23
N ILE A 261 16.94 12.02 5.00
CA ILE A 261 16.93 12.77 6.27
C ILE A 261 17.06 11.88 7.50
N ALA A 262 16.77 10.58 7.36
CA ALA A 262 16.92 9.59 8.43
C ALA A 262 17.08 8.17 7.88
N THR A 263 17.75 7.32 8.66
CA THR A 263 17.80 5.86 8.47
C THR A 263 17.40 5.21 9.79
N ILE A 264 16.30 4.47 9.78
CA ILE A 264 15.61 3.95 10.96
C ILE A 264 15.80 2.43 11.00
N THR A 265 16.36 1.89 12.07
CA THR A 265 16.49 0.43 12.24
C THR A 265 15.14 -0.21 12.51
N VAL A 266 14.82 -1.28 11.78
CA VAL A 266 13.60 -2.09 11.89
C VAL A 266 13.95 -3.58 11.99
N GLY A 267 12.99 -4.47 11.74
CA GLY A 267 13.25 -5.90 11.72
C GLY A 267 14.06 -6.37 10.50
N LYS A 268 14.28 -7.70 10.41
CA LYS A 268 15.07 -8.30 9.33
C LYS A 268 14.29 -8.38 8.03
N ARG A 269 14.94 -8.01 6.93
CA ARG A 269 14.40 -8.05 5.58
C ARG A 269 13.05 -7.28 5.47
N PRO A 270 13.03 -5.97 5.75
CA PRO A 270 11.86 -5.16 5.50
C PRO A 270 11.52 -5.15 4.00
N TRP A 271 10.23 -5.31 3.69
CA TRP A 271 9.70 -5.30 2.35
C TRP A 271 8.75 -4.12 2.15
N ASN A 272 7.46 -4.38 1.87
CA ASN A 272 6.51 -3.31 1.60
C ASN A 272 5.96 -2.70 2.90
N MET A 273 5.51 -1.46 2.78
CA MET A 273 5.11 -0.60 3.88
C MET A 273 3.83 0.13 3.54
N ALA A 274 3.09 0.56 4.56
CA ALA A 274 1.98 1.49 4.41
C ALA A 274 1.99 2.53 5.53
N ILE A 275 1.57 3.74 5.19
CA ILE A 275 1.46 4.87 6.12
C ILE A 275 -0.01 5.16 6.43
N THR A 276 -0.31 5.55 7.67
CA THR A 276 -1.66 5.96 8.07
C THR A 276 -2.11 7.21 7.31
N PRO A 277 -3.43 7.37 7.07
CA PRO A 277 -3.95 8.53 6.34
C PRO A 277 -3.61 9.89 6.95
N ASP A 278 -3.38 9.94 8.26
CA ASP A 278 -2.93 11.13 8.99
C ASP A 278 -1.40 11.36 8.92
N SER A 279 -0.69 10.48 8.21
CA SER A 279 0.76 10.48 8.04
C SER A 279 1.58 10.25 9.33
N LYS A 280 0.99 9.80 10.45
CA LYS A 280 1.69 9.72 11.74
C LYS A 280 2.40 8.40 12.00
N LYS A 281 1.90 7.29 11.44
CA LYS A 281 2.48 5.97 11.66
C LYS A 281 2.77 5.29 10.32
N LEU A 282 3.99 4.74 10.18
CA LEU A 282 4.38 3.89 9.06
C LEU A 282 4.56 2.46 9.54
N TYR A 283 3.82 1.53 8.95
CA TYR A 283 3.87 0.09 9.23
C TYR A 283 4.77 -0.60 8.21
N VAL A 284 5.77 -1.32 8.69
CA VAL A 284 6.84 -1.95 7.88
C VAL A 284 6.81 -3.46 8.08
N ALA A 285 6.52 -4.22 7.03
CA ALA A 285 6.54 -5.68 7.08
C ALA A 285 7.98 -6.21 7.07
N ASN A 286 8.39 -6.88 8.14
CA ASN A 286 9.73 -7.45 8.32
C ASN A 286 9.71 -8.94 7.98
N GLY A 287 9.94 -9.29 6.72
CA GLY A 287 9.71 -10.62 6.16
C GLY A 287 10.50 -11.75 6.83
N ARG A 288 11.66 -11.47 7.44
CA ARG A 288 12.47 -12.47 8.14
C ARG A 288 12.45 -12.33 9.66
N SER A 289 11.66 -11.42 10.20
CA SER A 289 11.39 -11.30 11.64
C SER A 289 10.01 -11.78 12.03
N ASN A 290 9.11 -12.05 11.04
CA ASN A 290 7.70 -12.36 11.29
C ASN A 290 7.03 -11.29 12.15
N SER A 291 7.31 -10.03 11.83
CA SER A 291 6.84 -8.88 12.58
C SER A 291 6.55 -7.69 11.67
N VAL A 292 5.84 -6.73 12.23
CA VAL A 292 5.64 -5.40 11.65
C VAL A 292 6.21 -4.37 12.61
N SER A 293 7.17 -3.55 12.13
CA SER A 293 7.63 -2.38 12.89
C SER A 293 6.71 -1.21 12.62
N VAL A 294 6.32 -0.49 13.68
CA VAL A 294 5.57 0.76 13.58
C VAL A 294 6.53 1.91 13.82
N ILE A 295 6.66 2.81 12.83
CA ILE A 295 7.52 3.99 12.92
C ILE A 295 6.63 5.20 13.18
N ASP A 296 6.93 5.94 14.25
CA ASP A 296 6.47 7.32 14.47
C ASP A 296 7.17 8.22 13.43
N THR A 297 6.38 8.76 12.50
CA THR A 297 6.92 9.49 11.36
C THR A 297 7.40 10.89 11.71
N GLU A 298 6.96 11.46 12.82
CA GLU A 298 7.42 12.75 13.31
C GLU A 298 8.78 12.61 13.99
N LYS A 299 8.92 11.60 14.88
CA LYS A 299 10.15 11.32 15.59
C LYS A 299 11.19 10.55 14.78
N LEU A 300 10.76 9.94 13.65
CA LEU A 300 11.58 9.09 12.79
C LEU A 300 12.24 7.93 13.57
N GLN A 301 11.46 7.26 14.41
CA GLN A 301 11.90 6.13 15.22
C GLN A 301 10.80 5.06 15.36
N VAL A 302 11.21 3.82 15.60
CA VAL A 302 10.26 2.73 15.88
C VAL A 302 9.59 3.00 17.24
N SER A 303 8.27 3.00 17.24
CA SER A 303 7.43 3.13 18.44
C SER A 303 6.95 1.79 18.99
N SER A 304 6.77 0.80 18.10
CA SER A 304 6.27 -0.52 18.48
C SER A 304 6.69 -1.59 17.47
N GLU A 305 6.71 -2.86 17.90
CA GLU A 305 6.91 -4.02 17.04
C GLU A 305 5.81 -5.05 17.31
N ILE A 306 5.12 -5.46 16.25
CA ILE A 306 3.94 -6.31 16.30
C ILE A 306 4.29 -7.67 15.71
N LYS A 307 4.08 -8.76 16.46
CA LYS A 307 4.22 -10.12 15.91
C LYS A 307 3.05 -10.43 14.98
N VAL A 308 3.34 -10.99 13.82
CA VAL A 308 2.37 -11.43 12.81
C VAL A 308 2.69 -12.86 12.36
N GLY A 309 2.02 -13.37 11.34
CA GLY A 309 2.34 -14.68 10.77
C GLY A 309 3.71 -14.74 10.07
N GLU A 310 4.03 -15.89 9.47
CA GLU A 310 5.34 -16.14 8.89
C GLU A 310 5.50 -15.48 7.51
N ILE A 311 6.63 -14.82 7.33
CA ILE A 311 7.06 -14.12 6.10
C ILE A 311 6.01 -13.06 5.69
N PRO A 312 5.79 -12.00 6.51
CA PRO A 312 4.95 -10.88 6.11
C PRO A 312 5.56 -10.17 4.88
N TRP A 313 4.76 -10.07 3.80
CA TRP A 313 5.25 -9.54 2.53
C TRP A 313 5.03 -8.02 2.37
N GLY A 314 4.02 -7.48 3.01
CA GLY A 314 3.68 -6.06 2.90
C GLY A 314 2.60 -5.63 3.87
N VAL A 315 2.14 -4.41 3.70
CA VAL A 315 1.04 -3.83 4.49
C VAL A 315 0.17 -2.99 3.56
N VAL A 316 -1.14 -3.03 3.76
CA VAL A 316 -2.08 -2.03 3.24
C VAL A 316 -2.91 -1.50 4.41
N ILE A 317 -3.18 -0.19 4.41
CA ILE A 317 -4.00 0.46 5.43
C ILE A 317 -5.24 1.03 4.77
N PHE A 318 -6.40 0.75 5.35
CA PHE A 318 -7.68 1.29 4.93
C PHE A 318 -8.53 1.63 6.17
N ARG A 319 -9.36 2.66 6.02
CA ARG A 319 -10.26 3.14 7.09
C ARG A 319 -11.47 2.25 7.27
#